data_a8ebcb30ed338098cbe6815c00c907ac
#
_entry.id   a8ebcb30ed338098cbe6815c00c907ac
#
_cell.length_a   1.000
_cell.length_b   1.000
_cell.length_c   1.000
_cell.angle_alpha   90.00
_cell.angle_beta   90.00
_cell.angle_gamma   90.00
#
_symmetry.space_group_name_H-M   'P 1'
#
loop_
_entity.id
_entity.type
_entity.pdbx_description
1 polymer ?
#
loop_
_entity_poly.entity_id
_entity_poly.type
_entity_poly.pdbx_seq_one_letter_code
_entity_poly.pdbx_strand_id
1 'polypeptide(L)'
;MGEDLRLEGVSVDFAGEPGSGKQKRRVLDIPEFSLEAGDMAVLEGPSGTGKTTSLRLVSGILLPDKGSVRWNGLDIGSLPAAGRDAWRGRHIGWIYQDFCLFDSLNALDNVLLPWTFTHFRVPGKLRARAEELLGLLGVRPRADVRRLSRGEKQRVAAARAVLRRPGILLADEPTGSLDRESAGMVMDLLLDLARELRATFLCVTHDPAIAGRFSLRLYLDDGHLSVSGGKGAEKGAGI
;
A
#
# COMPACT_ATOMS: atom_id res chain seq x y z
N MET A 1 6.10 -13.99 3.58
CA MET A 1 7.51 -13.61 3.44
C MET A 1 7.55 -12.38 2.57
N GLY A 2 8.33 -11.35 2.93
CA GLY A 2 8.47 -10.11 2.14
C GLY A 2 8.95 -10.39 0.73
N GLU A 3 8.67 -9.45 -0.16
CA GLU A 3 9.02 -9.53 -1.57
C GLU A 3 9.91 -8.34 -1.94
N ASP A 4 10.95 -8.57 -2.72
CA ASP A 4 11.82 -7.49 -3.21
C ASP A 4 11.18 -6.77 -4.39
N LEU A 5 11.29 -5.43 -4.41
CA LEU A 5 10.83 -4.57 -5.50
C LEU A 5 12.02 -4.06 -6.31
N ARG A 6 11.89 -4.06 -7.64
CA ARG A 6 12.81 -3.36 -8.55
C ARG A 6 12.03 -2.57 -9.59
N LEU A 7 12.40 -1.31 -9.75
CA LEU A 7 11.94 -0.41 -10.80
C LEU A 7 13.14 -0.12 -11.71
N GLU A 8 13.01 -0.29 -13.02
CA GLU A 8 14.08 -0.07 -13.99
C GLU A 8 13.56 0.76 -15.17
N GLY A 9 14.09 1.99 -15.33
CA GLY A 9 13.76 2.91 -16.41
C GLY A 9 12.29 3.32 -16.47
N VAL A 10 11.64 3.39 -15.30
CA VAL A 10 10.18 3.60 -15.21
C VAL A 10 9.81 5.04 -15.51
N SER A 11 8.88 5.25 -16.45
CA SER A 11 8.21 6.54 -16.62
C SER A 11 6.70 6.38 -16.74
N VAL A 12 5.96 7.38 -16.22
CA VAL A 12 4.51 7.49 -16.31
C VAL A 12 4.13 8.89 -16.78
N ASP A 13 3.41 8.95 -17.90
CA ASP A 13 2.94 10.17 -18.50
C ASP A 13 1.40 10.22 -18.47
N PHE A 14 0.79 11.30 -17.96
CA PHE A 14 -0.64 11.52 -18.09
C PHE A 14 -0.95 12.41 -19.29
N ALA A 15 -1.99 12.05 -20.02
CA ALA A 15 -2.49 12.87 -21.12
C ALA A 15 -2.98 14.23 -20.57
N GLY A 16 -2.62 15.32 -21.25
CA GLY A 16 -3.26 16.61 -21.00
C GLY A 16 -4.76 16.55 -21.30
N GLU A 17 -5.54 17.49 -20.74
CA GLU A 17 -6.98 17.55 -20.99
C GLU A 17 -7.29 17.64 -22.48
N PRO A 18 -8.24 16.86 -23.01
CA PRO A 18 -8.64 16.93 -24.40
C PRO A 18 -9.05 18.36 -24.77
N GLY A 19 -8.42 18.94 -25.80
CA GLY A 19 -8.71 20.31 -26.27
C GLY A 19 -7.93 21.45 -25.62
N SER A 20 -7.09 21.18 -24.61
CA SER A 20 -6.31 22.24 -23.91
C SER A 20 -4.97 22.58 -24.56
N GLY A 21 -4.55 21.86 -25.61
CA GLY A 21 -3.20 21.99 -26.20
C GLY A 21 -2.06 21.60 -25.23
N LYS A 22 -2.40 21.14 -24.04
CA LYS A 22 -1.41 20.75 -23.04
C LYS A 22 -0.73 19.44 -23.45
N GLN A 23 0.60 19.47 -23.51
CA GLN A 23 1.45 18.31 -23.73
C GLN A 23 1.23 17.25 -22.61
N LYS A 24 1.55 15.99 -22.90
CA LYS A 24 1.65 14.95 -21.87
C LYS A 24 2.51 15.44 -20.71
N ARG A 25 2.00 15.28 -19.49
CA ARG A 25 2.74 15.62 -18.27
C ARG A 25 3.38 14.36 -17.72
N ARG A 26 4.71 14.36 -17.60
CA ARG A 26 5.42 13.33 -16.88
C ARG A 26 5.11 13.45 -15.39
N VAL A 27 4.66 12.35 -14.80
CA VAL A 27 4.29 12.27 -13.38
C VAL A 27 5.31 11.46 -12.59
N LEU A 28 5.93 10.45 -13.24
CA LEU A 28 7.02 9.67 -12.65
C LEU A 28 8.14 9.50 -13.67
N ASP A 29 9.37 9.66 -13.19
CA ASP A 29 10.61 9.40 -13.91
C ASP A 29 11.63 8.78 -12.94
N ILE A 30 11.65 7.45 -12.87
CA ILE A 30 12.44 6.70 -11.90
C ILE A 30 13.40 5.80 -12.69
N PRO A 31 14.67 6.24 -12.88
CA PRO A 31 15.66 5.45 -13.63
C PRO A 31 15.92 4.09 -13.00
N GLU A 32 16.11 4.06 -11.67
CA GLU A 32 16.32 2.83 -10.93
C GLU A 32 15.88 3.03 -9.47
N PHE A 33 15.23 2.01 -8.90
CA PHE A 33 14.90 1.97 -7.48
C PHE A 33 14.69 0.52 -7.04
N SER A 34 15.06 0.21 -5.79
CA SER A 34 14.81 -1.11 -5.21
C SER A 34 14.46 -1.03 -3.73
N LEU A 35 13.63 -1.99 -3.29
CA LEU A 35 13.41 -2.34 -1.89
C LEU A 35 13.75 -3.80 -1.70
N GLU A 36 14.46 -4.11 -0.62
CA GLU A 36 14.70 -5.50 -0.23
C GLU A 36 13.47 -6.11 0.45
N ALA A 37 13.37 -7.42 0.41
CA ALA A 37 12.27 -8.14 1.05
C ALA A 37 12.21 -7.86 2.55
N GLY A 38 11.09 -7.32 3.02
CA GLY A 38 10.89 -6.93 4.41
C GLY A 38 11.28 -5.50 4.76
N ASP A 39 11.74 -4.71 3.79
CA ASP A 39 11.96 -3.27 3.99
C ASP A 39 10.65 -2.56 4.32
N MET A 40 10.75 -1.57 5.20
CA MET A 40 9.64 -0.68 5.53
C MET A 40 10.03 0.74 5.17
N ALA A 41 9.42 1.25 4.11
CA ALA A 41 9.71 2.56 3.54
C ALA A 41 8.50 3.50 3.64
N VAL A 42 8.77 4.79 3.83
CA VAL A 42 7.78 5.85 3.69
C VAL A 42 8.10 6.70 2.47
N LEU A 43 7.07 7.03 1.69
CA LEU A 43 7.16 7.93 0.55
C LEU A 43 6.51 9.28 0.91
N GLU A 44 7.32 10.32 0.93
CA GLU A 44 6.94 11.70 1.21
C GLU A 44 7.03 12.55 -0.07
N GLY A 45 6.54 13.77 -0.01
CA GLY A 45 6.61 14.74 -1.08
C GLY A 45 5.39 15.64 -1.12
N PRO A 46 5.42 16.76 -1.88
CA PRO A 46 4.30 17.69 -2.01
C PRO A 46 3.02 17.03 -2.56
N SER A 47 1.88 17.67 -2.36
CA SER A 47 0.61 17.19 -2.91
C SER A 47 0.66 17.21 -4.45
N GLY A 48 0.13 16.17 -5.09
CA GLY A 48 0.07 16.09 -6.56
C GLY A 48 1.38 15.69 -7.26
N THR A 49 2.44 15.29 -6.53
CA THR A 49 3.72 14.85 -7.10
C THR A 49 3.72 13.40 -7.64
N GLY A 50 2.64 12.64 -7.45
CA GLY A 50 2.56 11.27 -7.97
C GLY A 50 2.71 10.15 -6.92
N LYS A 51 2.64 10.45 -5.62
CA LYS A 51 2.76 9.43 -4.55
C LYS A 51 1.74 8.30 -4.67
N THR A 52 0.45 8.62 -4.78
CA THR A 52 -0.60 7.61 -5.03
C THR A 52 -0.40 6.91 -6.37
N THR A 53 0.12 7.63 -7.39
CA THR A 53 0.48 7.05 -8.70
C THR A 53 1.59 6.01 -8.53
N SER A 54 2.59 6.27 -7.69
CA SER A 54 3.66 5.31 -7.39
C SER A 54 3.12 4.03 -6.73
N LEU A 55 2.17 4.16 -5.77
CA LEU A 55 1.53 2.97 -5.19
C LEU A 55 0.71 2.18 -6.22
N ARG A 56 -0.02 2.87 -7.10
CA ARG A 56 -0.78 2.23 -8.19
C ARG A 56 0.15 1.53 -9.19
N LEU A 57 1.30 2.13 -9.47
CA LEU A 57 2.33 1.57 -10.34
C LEU A 57 2.91 0.28 -9.75
N VAL A 58 3.44 0.33 -8.51
CA VAL A 58 4.06 -0.84 -7.89
C VAL A 58 3.06 -1.96 -7.60
N SER A 59 1.77 -1.65 -7.50
CA SER A 59 0.70 -2.66 -7.38
C SER A 59 0.23 -3.25 -8.71
N GLY A 60 0.71 -2.74 -9.86
CA GLY A 60 0.26 -3.16 -11.18
C GLY A 60 -1.19 -2.77 -11.51
N ILE A 61 -1.80 -1.84 -10.76
CA ILE A 61 -3.06 -1.18 -11.15
C ILE A 61 -2.80 -0.25 -12.33
N LEU A 62 -1.70 0.50 -12.26
CA LEU A 62 -1.17 1.30 -13.35
C LEU A 62 0.05 0.60 -13.94
N LEU A 63 0.19 0.63 -15.26
CA LEU A 63 1.39 0.18 -15.94
C LEU A 63 2.26 1.38 -16.32
N PRO A 64 3.60 1.24 -16.33
CA PRO A 64 4.47 2.29 -16.81
C PRO A 64 4.34 2.46 -18.33
N ASP A 65 4.57 3.68 -18.84
CA ASP A 65 4.71 3.94 -20.27
C ASP A 65 6.04 3.38 -20.79
N LYS A 66 7.08 3.39 -19.94
CA LYS A 66 8.40 2.79 -20.20
C LYS A 66 8.93 2.13 -18.94
N GLY A 67 9.86 1.19 -19.14
CA GLY A 67 10.52 0.48 -18.06
C GLY A 67 9.74 -0.71 -17.53
N SER A 68 10.15 -1.23 -16.38
CA SER A 68 9.55 -2.41 -15.77
C SER A 68 9.40 -2.28 -14.26
N VAL A 69 8.37 -2.95 -13.72
CA VAL A 69 8.11 -3.08 -12.29
C VAL A 69 8.16 -4.56 -11.95
N ARG A 70 9.13 -4.95 -11.13
CA ARG A 70 9.36 -6.35 -10.77
C ARG A 70 9.23 -6.58 -9.28
N TRP A 71 8.53 -7.65 -8.93
CA TRP A 71 8.47 -8.20 -7.59
C TRP A 71 9.02 -9.63 -7.57
N ASN A 72 10.03 -9.89 -6.74
CA ASN A 72 10.76 -11.16 -6.74
C ASN A 72 11.18 -11.61 -8.16
N GLY A 73 11.65 -10.66 -8.98
CA GLY A 73 12.04 -10.91 -10.37
C GLY A 73 10.90 -11.03 -11.37
N LEU A 74 9.63 -11.16 -10.94
CA LEU A 74 8.46 -11.19 -11.83
C LEU A 74 8.11 -9.78 -12.30
N ASP A 75 8.19 -9.53 -13.59
CA ASP A 75 7.67 -8.31 -14.20
C ASP A 75 6.13 -8.37 -14.22
N ILE A 76 5.49 -7.56 -13.36
CA ILE A 76 4.02 -7.53 -13.26
C ILE A 76 3.36 -6.95 -14.51
N GLY A 77 4.09 -6.13 -15.29
CA GLY A 77 3.62 -5.60 -16.58
C GLY A 77 3.45 -6.67 -17.63
N SER A 78 4.22 -7.77 -17.57
CA SER A 78 4.12 -8.90 -18.49
C SER A 78 2.86 -9.75 -18.30
N LEU A 79 2.17 -9.61 -17.16
CA LEU A 79 0.96 -10.38 -16.87
C LEU A 79 -0.25 -9.80 -17.61
N PRO A 80 -1.17 -10.64 -18.11
CA PRO A 80 -2.47 -10.16 -18.58
C PRO A 80 -3.28 -9.54 -17.43
N ALA A 81 -4.27 -8.69 -17.73
CA ALA A 81 -5.03 -7.95 -16.72
C ALA A 81 -5.58 -8.86 -15.60
N ALA A 82 -6.24 -9.97 -15.97
CA ALA A 82 -6.76 -10.95 -14.99
C ALA A 82 -5.63 -11.60 -14.16
N GLY A 83 -4.45 -11.80 -14.76
CA GLY A 83 -3.26 -12.30 -14.06
C GLY A 83 -2.74 -11.31 -13.02
N ARG A 84 -2.70 -10.00 -13.36
CA ARG A 84 -2.36 -8.94 -12.41
C ARG A 84 -3.35 -8.85 -11.25
N ASP A 85 -4.66 -8.96 -11.53
CA ASP A 85 -5.68 -8.96 -10.48
C ASP A 85 -5.52 -10.14 -9.53
N ALA A 86 -5.28 -11.33 -10.07
CA ALA A 86 -5.04 -12.54 -9.28
C ALA A 86 -3.74 -12.42 -8.47
N TRP A 87 -2.68 -11.87 -9.05
CA TRP A 87 -1.42 -11.61 -8.38
C TRP A 87 -1.61 -10.63 -7.21
N ARG A 88 -2.22 -9.45 -7.45
CA ARG A 88 -2.53 -8.48 -6.39
C ARG A 88 -3.30 -9.11 -5.24
N GLY A 89 -4.35 -9.87 -5.55
CA GLY A 89 -5.18 -10.52 -4.54
C GLY A 89 -4.43 -11.53 -3.68
N ARG A 90 -3.26 -12.02 -4.11
CA ARG A 90 -2.43 -12.96 -3.34
C ARG A 90 -1.29 -12.29 -2.59
N HIS A 91 -0.68 -11.27 -3.18
CA HIS A 91 0.60 -10.71 -2.76
C HIS A 91 0.47 -9.40 -2.01
N ILE A 92 -0.59 -8.60 -2.28
CA ILE A 92 -0.73 -7.25 -1.74
C ILE A 92 -1.86 -7.16 -0.71
N GLY A 93 -1.54 -6.60 0.46
CA GLY A 93 -2.49 -6.01 1.39
C GLY A 93 -2.52 -4.50 1.19
N TRP A 94 -3.70 -3.95 0.88
CA TRP A 94 -3.84 -2.52 0.63
C TRP A 94 -4.65 -1.83 1.73
N ILE A 95 -4.11 -0.73 2.25
CA ILE A 95 -4.73 0.13 3.26
C ILE A 95 -4.96 1.50 2.61
N TYR A 96 -6.23 1.89 2.51
CA TYR A 96 -6.65 3.15 1.88
C TYR A 96 -6.92 4.23 2.92
N GLN A 97 -6.79 5.48 2.52
CA GLN A 97 -7.13 6.65 3.33
C GLN A 97 -8.61 6.63 3.78
N ASP A 98 -9.53 6.27 2.89
CA ASP A 98 -10.98 6.26 3.13
C ASP A 98 -11.51 4.90 3.62
N PHE A 99 -10.66 4.08 4.24
CA PHE A 99 -10.97 2.74 4.76
C PHE A 99 -11.55 1.77 3.73
N CYS A 100 -12.33 2.22 2.76
CA CYS A 100 -13.05 1.43 1.75
C CYS A 100 -13.83 0.28 2.39
N LEU A 101 -14.60 0.57 3.43
CA LEU A 101 -15.49 -0.38 4.11
C LEU A 101 -16.91 -0.24 3.57
N PHE A 102 -17.62 -1.36 3.51
CA PHE A 102 -19.02 -1.42 3.10
C PHE A 102 -19.92 -1.27 4.31
N ASP A 103 -20.70 -0.21 4.36
CA ASP A 103 -21.59 0.12 5.46
C ASP A 103 -22.71 -0.91 5.68
N SER A 104 -23.08 -1.69 4.66
CA SER A 104 -24.06 -2.76 4.74
C SER A 104 -23.52 -4.05 5.38
N LEU A 105 -22.22 -4.13 5.63
CA LEU A 105 -21.54 -5.29 6.18
C LEU A 105 -21.04 -4.99 7.61
N ASN A 106 -21.03 -6.01 8.49
CA ASN A 106 -20.34 -5.91 9.76
C ASN A 106 -18.82 -5.94 9.60
N ALA A 107 -18.07 -5.76 10.69
CA ALA A 107 -16.61 -5.73 10.67
C ALA A 107 -16.01 -7.03 10.10
N LEU A 108 -16.50 -8.20 10.53
CA LEU A 108 -16.01 -9.50 10.07
C LEU A 108 -16.23 -9.70 8.56
N ASP A 109 -17.42 -9.37 8.08
CA ASP A 109 -17.74 -9.54 6.66
C ASP A 109 -16.96 -8.55 5.77
N ASN A 110 -16.64 -7.34 6.27
CA ASN A 110 -15.72 -6.42 5.60
C ASN A 110 -14.30 -7.00 5.50
N VAL A 111 -13.80 -7.66 6.55
CA VAL A 111 -12.49 -8.30 6.55
C VAL A 111 -12.44 -9.47 5.57
N LEU A 112 -13.52 -10.24 5.48
CA LEU A 112 -13.63 -11.41 4.60
C LEU A 112 -13.95 -11.08 3.14
N LEU A 113 -14.43 -9.87 2.87
CA LEU A 113 -14.94 -9.46 1.56
C LEU A 113 -13.99 -9.74 0.38
N PRO A 114 -12.66 -9.46 0.44
CA PRO A 114 -11.77 -9.74 -0.69
C PRO A 114 -11.71 -11.22 -1.09
N TRP A 115 -11.98 -12.13 -0.15
CA TRP A 115 -12.06 -13.56 -0.43
C TRP A 115 -13.33 -13.90 -1.22
N THR A 116 -14.45 -13.28 -0.88
CA THR A 116 -15.77 -13.59 -1.47
C THR A 116 -15.90 -13.17 -2.93
N PHE A 117 -15.05 -12.26 -3.43
CA PHE A 117 -15.03 -11.91 -4.85
C PHE A 117 -14.59 -13.04 -5.77
N THR A 118 -13.81 -13.98 -5.24
CA THR A 118 -13.22 -15.07 -6.04
C THR A 118 -13.65 -16.46 -5.58
N HIS A 119 -14.39 -16.56 -4.45
CA HIS A 119 -14.76 -17.84 -3.85
C HIS A 119 -16.18 -17.78 -3.28
N PHE A 120 -16.99 -18.79 -3.60
CA PHE A 120 -18.37 -18.90 -3.11
C PHE A 120 -18.48 -19.20 -1.60
N ARG A 121 -17.45 -19.77 -0.99
CA ARG A 121 -17.44 -20.14 0.43
C ARG A 121 -16.20 -19.64 1.13
N VAL A 122 -16.38 -19.13 2.34
CA VAL A 122 -15.27 -18.75 3.23
C VAL A 122 -14.86 -19.98 4.04
N PRO A 123 -13.59 -20.43 3.96
CA PRO A 123 -13.10 -21.53 4.78
C PRO A 123 -13.20 -21.19 6.28
N GLY A 124 -13.57 -22.18 7.12
CA GLY A 124 -13.67 -21.97 8.56
C GLY A 124 -12.38 -21.43 9.20
N LYS A 125 -11.22 -21.92 8.74
CA LYS A 125 -9.90 -21.42 9.20
C LYS A 125 -9.68 -19.94 8.87
N LEU A 126 -10.15 -19.47 7.70
CA LEU A 126 -10.01 -18.05 7.32
C LEU A 126 -10.93 -17.15 8.15
N ARG A 127 -12.16 -17.63 8.43
CA ARG A 127 -13.11 -16.94 9.30
C ARG A 127 -12.57 -16.84 10.73
N ALA A 128 -12.08 -17.93 11.30
CA ALA A 128 -11.49 -17.94 12.64
C ALA A 128 -10.29 -16.96 12.73
N ARG A 129 -9.43 -16.93 11.69
CA ARG A 129 -8.33 -15.96 11.63
C ARG A 129 -8.82 -14.51 11.55
N ALA A 130 -9.88 -14.22 10.80
CA ALA A 130 -10.46 -12.88 10.71
C ALA A 130 -11.04 -12.43 12.07
N GLU A 131 -11.70 -13.35 12.80
CA GLU A 131 -12.22 -13.09 14.15
C GLU A 131 -11.08 -12.85 15.15
N GLU A 132 -10.02 -13.66 15.10
CA GLU A 132 -8.81 -13.49 15.92
C GLU A 132 -8.14 -12.12 15.65
N LEU A 133 -7.92 -11.76 14.38
CA LEU A 133 -7.34 -10.46 13.99
C LEU A 133 -8.19 -9.30 14.51
N LEU A 134 -9.50 -9.34 14.33
CA LEU A 134 -10.38 -8.30 14.85
C LEU A 134 -10.31 -8.22 16.38
N GLY A 135 -10.24 -9.35 17.07
CA GLY A 135 -10.07 -9.41 18.52
C GLY A 135 -8.76 -8.76 18.99
N LEU A 136 -7.64 -9.11 18.34
CA LEU A 136 -6.32 -8.50 18.61
C LEU A 136 -6.32 -6.99 18.36
N LEU A 137 -7.09 -6.54 17.36
CA LEU A 137 -7.23 -5.13 17.01
C LEU A 137 -8.30 -4.39 17.84
N GLY A 138 -8.90 -5.04 18.85
CA GLY A 138 -9.89 -4.45 19.72
C GLY A 138 -11.21 -4.10 19.04
N VAL A 139 -11.58 -4.81 17.96
CA VAL A 139 -12.84 -4.61 17.24
C VAL A 139 -13.71 -5.85 17.36
N ARG A 140 -14.95 -5.68 17.76
CA ARG A 140 -15.91 -6.78 17.84
C ARG A 140 -16.26 -7.28 16.43
N PRO A 141 -16.18 -8.59 16.12
CA PRO A 141 -16.42 -9.13 14.77
C PRO A 141 -17.77 -8.74 14.15
N ARG A 142 -18.83 -8.71 14.98
CA ARG A 142 -20.19 -8.35 14.54
C ARG A 142 -20.54 -6.87 14.73
N ALA A 143 -19.52 -5.99 14.94
CA ALA A 143 -19.77 -4.57 15.07
C ALA A 143 -20.34 -4.00 13.76
N ASP A 144 -21.34 -3.12 13.88
CA ASP A 144 -21.89 -2.33 12.78
C ASP A 144 -20.83 -1.27 12.40
N VAL A 145 -20.31 -1.36 11.20
CA VAL A 145 -19.22 -0.48 10.70
C VAL A 145 -19.62 0.99 10.72
N ARG A 146 -20.90 1.32 10.53
CA ARG A 146 -21.40 2.70 10.57
C ARG A 146 -21.21 3.36 11.93
N ARG A 147 -21.22 2.56 13.01
CA ARG A 147 -21.08 3.01 14.40
C ARG A 147 -19.65 3.00 14.92
N LEU A 148 -18.71 2.51 14.14
CA LEU A 148 -17.30 2.49 14.50
C LEU A 148 -16.69 3.89 14.39
N SER A 149 -15.81 4.22 15.33
CA SER A 149 -14.92 5.37 15.22
C SER A 149 -14.01 5.25 14.00
N ARG A 150 -13.40 6.34 13.55
CA ARG A 150 -12.44 6.32 12.43
C ARG A 150 -11.27 5.39 12.70
N GLY A 151 -10.72 5.40 13.92
CA GLY A 151 -9.65 4.50 14.32
C GLY A 151 -10.06 3.03 14.30
N GLU A 152 -11.28 2.69 14.74
CA GLU A 152 -11.81 1.33 14.62
C GLU A 152 -12.01 0.91 13.16
N LYS A 153 -12.55 1.80 12.31
CA LYS A 153 -12.68 1.56 10.87
C LYS A 153 -11.31 1.27 10.23
N GLN A 154 -10.28 2.02 10.62
CA GLN A 154 -8.93 1.80 10.12
C GLN A 154 -8.37 0.46 10.59
N ARG A 155 -8.64 0.04 11.83
CA ARG A 155 -8.26 -1.29 12.32
C ARG A 155 -8.97 -2.42 11.57
N VAL A 156 -10.25 -2.25 11.19
CA VAL A 156 -10.94 -3.20 10.30
C VAL A 156 -10.27 -3.25 8.92
N ALA A 157 -9.91 -2.11 8.35
CA ALA A 157 -9.20 -2.04 7.07
C ALA A 157 -7.81 -2.71 7.15
N ALA A 158 -7.09 -2.53 8.26
CA ALA A 158 -5.82 -3.21 8.53
C ALA A 158 -6.01 -4.74 8.62
N ALA A 159 -7.01 -5.21 9.40
CA ALA A 159 -7.33 -6.65 9.49
C ALA A 159 -7.61 -7.25 8.10
N ARG A 160 -8.40 -6.54 7.27
CA ARG A 160 -8.68 -6.95 5.89
C ARG A 160 -7.41 -7.05 5.04
N ALA A 161 -6.52 -6.08 5.14
CA ALA A 161 -5.28 -6.06 4.38
C ALA A 161 -4.35 -7.22 4.73
N VAL A 162 -4.26 -7.61 6.02
CA VAL A 162 -3.33 -8.64 6.49
C VAL A 162 -3.93 -10.05 6.59
N LEU A 163 -5.24 -10.21 6.36
CA LEU A 163 -5.95 -11.49 6.52
C LEU A 163 -5.28 -12.66 5.81
N ARG A 164 -4.82 -12.43 4.58
CA ARG A 164 -4.20 -13.45 3.72
C ARG A 164 -2.70 -13.57 3.88
N ARG A 165 -2.09 -12.88 4.86
CA ARG A 165 -0.64 -12.85 5.09
C ARG A 165 0.13 -12.41 3.85
N PRO A 166 -0.14 -11.22 3.29
CA PRO A 166 0.52 -10.76 2.07
C PRO A 166 2.02 -10.56 2.30
N GLY A 167 2.81 -10.70 1.24
CA GLY A 167 4.23 -10.37 1.23
C GLY A 167 4.49 -8.88 1.07
N ILE A 168 3.50 -8.12 0.61
CA ILE A 168 3.58 -6.69 0.32
C ILE A 168 2.44 -5.97 1.04
N LEU A 169 2.75 -4.91 1.77
CA LEU A 169 1.77 -3.98 2.33
C LEU A 169 1.94 -2.61 1.67
N LEU A 170 0.83 -2.07 1.16
CA LEU A 170 0.77 -0.72 0.60
C LEU A 170 -0.23 0.11 1.41
N ALA A 171 0.15 1.31 1.82
CA ALA A 171 -0.73 2.20 2.56
C ALA A 171 -0.68 3.61 1.95
N ASP A 172 -1.85 4.13 1.57
CA ASP A 172 -2.01 5.49 1.05
C ASP A 172 -2.67 6.35 2.12
N GLU A 173 -1.90 7.24 2.76
CA GLU A 173 -2.34 8.13 3.84
C GLU A 173 -3.16 7.41 4.94
N PRO A 174 -2.67 6.30 5.51
CA PRO A 174 -3.49 5.41 6.35
C PRO A 174 -3.98 6.06 7.65
N THR A 175 -3.44 7.22 8.01
CA THR A 175 -3.77 7.96 9.24
C THR A 175 -4.32 9.36 8.99
N GLY A 176 -4.43 9.77 7.72
CA GLY A 176 -4.78 11.15 7.34
C GLY A 176 -6.17 11.64 7.80
N SER A 177 -7.06 10.71 8.18
CA SER A 177 -8.40 11.05 8.69
C SER A 177 -8.55 10.91 10.22
N LEU A 178 -7.45 10.61 10.93
CA LEU A 178 -7.43 10.34 12.36
C LEU A 178 -6.88 11.54 13.14
N ASP A 179 -7.27 11.67 14.43
CA ASP A 179 -6.57 12.53 15.36
C ASP A 179 -5.14 12.01 15.63
N ARG A 180 -4.28 12.86 16.15
CA ARG A 180 -2.85 12.57 16.31
C ARG A 180 -2.56 11.34 17.17
N GLU A 181 -3.32 11.12 18.25
CA GLU A 181 -3.13 9.97 19.14
C GLU A 181 -3.54 8.67 18.45
N SER A 182 -4.74 8.65 17.87
CA SER A 182 -5.25 7.53 17.07
C SER A 182 -4.35 7.21 15.88
N ALA A 183 -3.81 8.23 15.20
CA ALA A 183 -2.86 8.07 14.09
C ALA A 183 -1.59 7.34 14.53
N GLY A 184 -1.05 7.74 15.71
CA GLY A 184 0.10 7.07 16.29
C GLY A 184 -0.16 5.60 16.57
N MET A 185 -1.24 5.30 17.29
CA MET A 185 -1.60 3.91 17.63
C MET A 185 -1.84 3.03 16.40
N VAL A 186 -2.53 3.54 15.39
CA VAL A 186 -2.80 2.80 14.15
C VAL A 186 -1.50 2.55 13.38
N MET A 187 -0.60 3.53 13.31
CA MET A 187 0.67 3.33 12.60
C MET A 187 1.56 2.31 13.32
N ASP A 188 1.66 2.36 14.65
CA ASP A 188 2.42 1.35 15.42
C ASP A 188 1.89 -0.06 15.12
N LEU A 189 0.57 -0.21 15.13
CA LEU A 189 -0.10 -1.45 14.79
C LEU A 189 0.25 -1.93 13.38
N LEU A 190 0.22 -1.04 12.38
CA LEU A 190 0.55 -1.40 10.98
C LEU A 190 2.02 -1.83 10.84
N LEU A 191 2.94 -1.13 11.52
CA LEU A 191 4.35 -1.49 11.56
C LEU A 191 4.57 -2.85 12.22
N ASP A 192 3.88 -3.13 13.33
CA ASP A 192 4.00 -4.42 14.03
C ASP A 192 3.45 -5.57 13.18
N LEU A 193 2.30 -5.37 12.51
CA LEU A 193 1.75 -6.34 11.57
C LEU A 193 2.70 -6.60 10.39
N ALA A 194 3.33 -5.54 9.85
CA ALA A 194 4.31 -5.68 8.78
C ALA A 194 5.54 -6.49 9.23
N ARG A 195 6.05 -6.22 10.44
CA ARG A 195 7.16 -6.98 11.05
C ARG A 195 6.82 -8.45 11.28
N GLU A 196 5.65 -8.72 11.87
CA GLU A 196 5.17 -10.10 12.12
C GLU A 196 5.07 -10.90 10.82
N LEU A 197 4.54 -10.28 9.77
CA LEU A 197 4.42 -10.89 8.44
C LEU A 197 5.76 -10.94 7.69
N ARG A 198 6.76 -10.20 8.14
CA ARG A 198 7.99 -9.89 7.38
C ARG A 198 7.64 -9.33 5.98
N ALA A 199 6.58 -8.54 5.88
CA ALA A 199 6.13 -7.98 4.62
C ALA A 199 6.99 -6.76 4.24
N THR A 200 7.21 -6.57 2.94
CA THR A 200 7.73 -5.31 2.42
C THR A 200 6.63 -4.27 2.51
N PHE A 201 6.89 -3.17 3.22
CA PHE A 201 5.86 -2.16 3.51
C PHE A 201 6.22 -0.82 2.90
N LEU A 202 5.39 -0.32 2.00
CA LEU A 202 5.49 1.03 1.42
C LEU A 202 4.29 1.87 1.86
N CYS A 203 4.55 2.91 2.64
CA CYS A 203 3.55 3.84 3.15
C CYS A 203 3.72 5.21 2.51
N VAL A 204 2.64 5.80 2.04
CA VAL A 204 2.59 7.22 1.64
C VAL A 204 2.01 8.02 2.79
N THR A 205 2.67 9.09 3.20
CA THR A 205 2.11 10.06 4.14
C THR A 205 2.75 11.45 3.96
N HIS A 206 2.02 12.48 4.35
CA HIS A 206 2.52 13.85 4.48
C HIS A 206 2.73 14.26 5.95
N ASP A 207 2.44 13.36 6.92
CA ASP A 207 2.63 13.63 8.34
C ASP A 207 4.09 13.31 8.76
N PRO A 208 4.91 14.31 9.13
CA PRO A 208 6.30 14.10 9.53
C PRO A 208 6.45 13.21 10.78
N ALA A 209 5.45 13.22 11.69
CA ALA A 209 5.49 12.39 12.90
C ALA A 209 5.32 10.91 12.57
N ILE A 210 4.52 10.61 11.54
CA ILE A 210 4.37 9.26 11.02
C ILE A 210 5.59 8.86 10.20
N ALA A 211 6.07 9.74 9.31
CA ALA A 211 7.26 9.48 8.49
C ALA A 211 8.51 9.20 9.33
N GLY A 212 8.66 9.89 10.47
CA GLY A 212 9.77 9.68 11.40
C GLY A 212 9.84 8.28 12.05
N ARG A 213 8.81 7.44 11.89
CA ARG A 213 8.79 6.04 12.38
C ARG A 213 9.44 5.04 11.43
N PHE A 214 9.75 5.47 10.20
CA PHE A 214 10.38 4.65 9.17
C PHE A 214 11.87 4.93 9.10
N SER A 215 12.67 3.87 9.00
CA SER A 215 14.13 3.98 8.81
C SER A 215 14.52 4.31 7.37
N LEU A 216 13.69 3.91 6.40
CA LEU A 216 13.89 4.20 4.98
C LEU A 216 12.88 5.26 4.54
N ARG A 217 13.39 6.42 4.16
CA ARG A 217 12.58 7.55 3.73
C ARG A 217 12.84 7.84 2.27
N LEU A 218 11.78 7.92 1.50
CA LEU A 218 11.76 8.21 0.08
C LEU A 218 11.10 9.57 -0.11
N TYR A 219 11.64 10.39 -0.97
CA TYR A 219 11.06 11.69 -1.30
C TYR A 219 10.79 11.78 -2.80
N LEU A 220 9.55 12.07 -3.17
CA LEU A 220 9.11 12.23 -4.54
C LEU A 220 8.85 13.71 -4.84
N ASP A 221 9.61 14.25 -5.77
CA ASP A 221 9.45 15.62 -6.24
C ASP A 221 9.62 15.69 -7.76
N ASP A 222 8.71 16.38 -8.41
CA ASP A 222 8.63 16.51 -9.87
C ASP A 222 8.88 15.19 -10.65
N GLY A 223 8.30 14.10 -10.14
CA GLY A 223 8.42 12.77 -10.74
C GLY A 223 9.70 12.01 -10.40
N HIS A 224 10.67 12.63 -9.75
CA HIS A 224 11.94 12.02 -9.38
C HIS A 224 11.92 11.51 -7.95
N LEU A 225 12.39 10.27 -7.76
CA LEU A 225 12.49 9.62 -6.48
C LEU A 225 13.90 9.76 -5.91
N SER A 226 14.01 10.28 -4.69
CA SER A 226 15.26 10.32 -3.93
C SER A 226 15.14 9.51 -2.64
N VAL A 227 16.26 8.96 -2.15
CA VAL A 227 16.31 8.14 -0.94
C VAL A 227 17.07 8.91 0.14
N SER A 228 16.45 9.08 1.31
CA SER A 228 17.09 9.64 2.49
C SER A 228 16.94 8.67 3.66
N GLY A 229 18.08 8.15 4.20
CA GLY A 229 18.08 7.16 5.28
C GLY A 229 18.03 5.70 4.76
N GLY A 230 18.55 4.78 5.59
CA GLY A 230 18.68 3.36 5.24
C GLY A 230 20.05 2.96 4.67
N LYS A 231 20.33 1.64 4.65
CA LYS A 231 21.59 1.06 4.13
C LYS A 231 21.84 1.32 2.63
N GLY A 232 20.89 1.93 1.92
CA GLY A 232 20.95 2.21 0.48
C GLY A 232 21.39 3.62 0.10
N ALA A 233 21.64 4.52 1.07
CA ALA A 233 22.02 5.91 0.80
C ALA A 233 23.40 6.08 0.11
N GLU A 234 24.21 5.03 0.01
CA GLU A 234 25.56 5.11 -0.58
C GLU A 234 25.62 4.77 -2.09
N LYS A 235 24.52 4.35 -2.73
CA LYS A 235 24.54 3.93 -4.14
C LYS A 235 23.92 4.92 -5.13
N GLY A 236 23.39 6.04 -4.68
CA GLY A 236 22.69 7.02 -5.54
C GLY A 236 23.35 8.40 -5.67
N ALA A 237 24.54 8.62 -5.13
CA ALA A 237 25.29 9.88 -5.27
C ALA A 237 26.47 9.68 -6.23
N GLY A 238 26.18 9.66 -7.51
CA GLY A 238 27.20 9.54 -8.55
C GLY A 238 26.75 10.16 -9.86
N ILE A 239 27.03 11.51 -9.98
CA ILE A 239 27.21 12.34 -11.21
C ILE A 239 26.02 12.41 -12.17
#